data_3dbae695ec3d6f1abb835768767a3187
#
_entry.id   3dbae695ec3d6f1abb835768767a3187
#
_cell.length_a   1.000
_cell.length_b   1.000
_cell.length_c   1.000
_cell.angle_alpha   90.00
_cell.angle_beta   90.00
_cell.angle_gamma   90.00
#
_symmetry.space_group_name_H-M   'P 1'
#
loop_
_entity.id
_entity.type
_entity.pdbx_description
1 polymer ?
#
loop_
_entity_poly.entity_id
_entity_poly.type
_entity_poly.pdbx_seq_one_letter_code
_entity_poly.pdbx_strand_id
1 'polypeptide(L)'
;MVDCKSGSFEMDYDKMEAAINHNTKVIIPVDLAGVVCDYDRIFEAVERKKSVFNPRNELQEKFGRVIVMADGAHAFGAQWHGKMCGEIADFTNFSFHAVKNMTTAEGGAAVHRSHDGIDEEEMYKQYMLLSLHGQTKDAYQKNKVASWEYDVVDTQYKCNMTDVLAAIGVAQLERYDQMLERRHQLIKLYNEEFKDLPVQV
;
A
#
# COMPACT_ATOMS: atom_id res chain seq x y z
N MET A 1 -10.08 15.31 -4.00
CA MET A 1 -9.45 14.53 -5.08
C MET A 1 -8.65 15.48 -5.95
N VAL A 2 -7.53 15.00 -6.49
CA VAL A 2 -6.66 15.73 -7.42
C VAL A 2 -6.77 15.04 -8.78
N ASP A 3 -6.76 15.80 -9.87
CA ASP A 3 -6.87 15.28 -11.21
C ASP A 3 -5.55 14.67 -11.70
N CYS A 4 -5.61 13.87 -12.76
CA CYS A 4 -4.42 13.36 -13.44
C CYS A 4 -3.74 14.45 -14.27
N LYS A 5 -2.47 14.27 -14.56
CA LYS A 5 -1.74 15.06 -15.53
C LYS A 5 -2.31 14.78 -16.93
N SER A 6 -2.44 15.82 -17.74
CA SER A 6 -2.92 15.64 -19.14
C SER A 6 -2.02 14.67 -19.91
N GLY A 7 -2.63 13.68 -20.55
CA GLY A 7 -1.91 12.64 -21.31
C GLY A 7 -1.23 11.57 -20.46
N SER A 8 -1.54 11.48 -19.16
CA SER A 8 -0.99 10.47 -18.24
C SER A 8 -2.06 9.98 -17.28
N PHE A 9 -1.85 8.80 -16.70
CA PHE A 9 -2.64 8.28 -15.58
C PHE A 9 -2.04 8.66 -14.22
N GLU A 10 -0.88 9.30 -14.21
CA GLU A 10 -0.26 9.78 -12.98
C GLU A 10 -1.00 10.99 -12.41
N MET A 11 -0.95 11.12 -11.09
CA MET A 11 -1.45 12.29 -10.38
C MET A 11 -0.76 13.56 -10.87
N ASP A 12 -1.51 14.65 -11.01
CA ASP A 12 -0.92 15.98 -11.23
C ASP A 12 -0.29 16.48 -9.93
N TYR A 13 1.04 16.36 -9.83
CA TYR A 13 1.79 16.67 -8.62
C TYR A 13 1.73 18.15 -8.24
N ASP A 14 1.62 19.06 -9.21
CA ASP A 14 1.52 20.50 -8.94
C ASP A 14 0.15 20.82 -8.33
N LYS A 15 -0.92 20.24 -8.86
CA LYS A 15 -2.26 20.34 -8.28
C LYS A 15 -2.34 19.66 -6.91
N MET A 16 -1.64 18.53 -6.73
CA MET A 16 -1.56 17.85 -5.44
C MET A 16 -0.92 18.75 -4.40
N GLU A 17 0.24 19.33 -4.69
CA GLU A 17 0.90 20.26 -3.77
C GLU A 17 0.05 21.49 -3.45
N ALA A 18 -0.60 22.08 -4.48
CA ALA A 18 -1.48 23.22 -4.29
C ALA A 18 -2.70 22.91 -3.40
N ALA A 19 -3.17 21.66 -3.42
CA ALA A 19 -4.31 21.22 -2.61
C ALA A 19 -3.97 20.95 -1.13
N ILE A 20 -2.69 20.81 -0.77
CA ILE A 20 -2.27 20.58 0.62
C ILE A 20 -2.58 21.80 1.47
N ASN A 21 -3.35 21.58 2.55
CA ASN A 21 -3.74 22.60 3.53
C ASN A 21 -3.82 22.00 4.94
N HIS A 22 -4.18 22.81 5.95
CA HIS A 22 -4.26 22.39 7.36
C HIS A 22 -5.22 21.22 7.64
N ASN A 23 -6.16 20.92 6.75
CA ASN A 23 -7.06 19.78 6.85
C ASN A 23 -6.48 18.50 6.20
N THR A 24 -5.44 18.63 5.36
CA THR A 24 -4.81 17.49 4.69
C THR A 24 -4.02 16.66 5.71
N LYS A 25 -4.38 15.38 5.87
CA LYS A 25 -3.73 14.45 6.80
C LYS A 25 -2.99 13.34 6.08
N VAL A 26 -3.50 12.92 4.94
CA VAL A 26 -2.96 11.83 4.13
C VAL A 26 -3.02 12.21 2.66
N ILE A 27 -2.00 11.85 1.89
CA ILE A 27 -2.01 11.80 0.44
C ILE A 27 -2.02 10.33 0.04
N ILE A 28 -2.92 9.97 -0.87
CA ILE A 28 -3.06 8.59 -1.36
C ILE A 28 -2.73 8.58 -2.86
N PRO A 29 -1.45 8.42 -3.24
CA PRO A 29 -1.08 8.16 -4.62
C PRO A 29 -1.50 6.74 -5.02
N VAL A 30 -1.90 6.56 -6.27
CA VAL A 30 -2.27 5.26 -6.84
C VAL A 30 -1.21 4.85 -7.86
N ASP A 31 -0.50 3.77 -7.58
CA ASP A 31 0.51 3.17 -8.48
C ASP A 31 -0.21 2.33 -9.56
N LEU A 32 -0.95 3.03 -10.43
CA LEU A 32 -1.86 2.42 -11.40
C LEU A 32 -1.11 1.58 -12.43
N ALA A 33 -1.60 0.36 -12.69
CA ALA A 33 -1.00 -0.61 -13.61
C ALA A 33 0.48 -0.98 -13.30
N GLY A 34 0.94 -0.71 -12.06
CA GLY A 34 2.33 -0.92 -11.66
C GLY A 34 3.28 0.19 -12.07
N VAL A 35 2.76 1.29 -12.63
CA VAL A 35 3.52 2.53 -12.85
C VAL A 35 3.60 3.25 -11.51
N VAL A 36 4.81 3.27 -10.95
CA VAL A 36 5.06 3.86 -9.64
C VAL A 36 5.03 5.37 -9.76
N CYS A 37 4.26 6.04 -8.88
CA CYS A 37 4.22 7.49 -8.81
C CYS A 37 5.59 8.08 -8.50
N ASP A 38 5.79 9.34 -8.88
CA ASP A 38 7.00 10.10 -8.53
C ASP A 38 6.98 10.48 -7.04
N TYR A 39 7.46 9.55 -6.21
CA TYR A 39 7.51 9.73 -4.76
C TYR A 39 8.48 10.80 -4.32
N ASP A 40 9.50 11.12 -5.11
CA ASP A 40 10.42 12.21 -4.80
C ASP A 40 9.65 13.53 -4.82
N ARG A 41 8.86 13.79 -5.86
CA ARG A 41 7.99 14.98 -5.95
C ARG A 41 6.94 15.01 -4.83
N ILE A 42 6.36 13.86 -4.49
CA ILE A 42 5.35 13.78 -3.42
C ILE A 42 5.98 14.16 -2.08
N PHE A 43 7.11 13.56 -1.70
CA PHE A 43 7.76 13.84 -0.42
C PHE A 43 8.35 15.25 -0.37
N GLU A 44 8.89 15.78 -1.46
CA GLU A 44 9.30 17.18 -1.52
C GLU A 44 8.14 18.15 -1.30
N ALA A 45 6.98 17.91 -1.91
CA ALA A 45 5.79 18.72 -1.71
C ALA A 45 5.29 18.64 -0.24
N VAL A 46 5.28 17.43 0.33
CA VAL A 46 4.93 17.22 1.74
C VAL A 46 5.86 17.99 2.68
N GLU A 47 7.17 17.97 2.42
CA GLU A 47 8.13 18.70 3.25
C GLU A 47 8.00 20.22 3.09
N ARG A 48 7.83 20.73 1.86
CA ARG A 48 7.55 22.16 1.63
C ARG A 48 6.28 22.66 2.35
N LYS A 49 5.29 21.79 2.49
CA LYS A 49 3.99 22.09 3.13
C LYS A 49 3.91 21.70 4.61
N LYS A 50 5.00 21.27 5.22
CA LYS A 50 5.04 20.82 6.61
C LYS A 50 4.53 21.85 7.61
N SER A 51 4.79 23.12 7.36
CA SER A 51 4.37 24.22 8.25
C SER A 51 2.86 24.42 8.33
N VAL A 52 2.08 23.95 7.33
CA VAL A 52 0.61 24.03 7.36
C VAL A 52 -0.03 22.77 7.94
N PHE A 53 0.74 21.72 8.23
CA PHE A 53 0.24 20.49 8.80
C PHE A 53 -0.23 20.70 10.24
N ASN A 54 -1.43 20.20 10.54
CA ASN A 54 -2.05 20.28 11.86
C ASN A 54 -2.46 18.86 12.32
N PRO A 55 -1.65 18.18 13.14
CA PRO A 55 -1.93 16.82 13.59
C PRO A 55 -3.22 16.78 14.43
N ARG A 56 -3.92 15.63 14.40
CA ARG A 56 -5.16 15.39 15.16
C ARG A 56 -5.07 14.20 16.10
N ASN A 57 -3.98 13.45 16.05
CA ASN A 57 -3.72 12.32 16.92
C ASN A 57 -2.22 12.10 17.07
N GLU A 58 -1.85 11.25 18.03
CA GLU A 58 -0.47 10.97 18.40
C GLU A 58 0.38 10.41 17.22
N LEU A 59 -0.20 9.54 16.38
CA LEU A 59 0.50 9.04 15.21
C LEU A 59 0.87 10.16 14.24
N GLN A 60 -0.06 11.08 13.98
CA GLN A 60 0.19 12.23 13.11
C GLN A 60 1.21 13.20 13.72
N GLU A 61 1.23 13.34 15.05
CA GLU A 61 2.25 14.14 15.75
C GLU A 61 3.65 13.55 15.57
N LYS A 62 3.79 12.22 15.67
CA LYS A 62 5.05 11.51 15.43
C LYS A 62 5.56 11.70 14.01
N PHE A 63 4.69 11.65 13.01
CA PHE A 63 5.07 11.97 11.62
C PHE A 63 5.42 13.43 11.41
N GLY A 64 4.77 14.36 12.10
CA GLY A 64 5.00 15.81 12.00
C GLY A 64 4.76 16.41 10.62
N ARG A 65 4.13 15.67 9.69
CA ARG A 65 3.82 16.04 8.31
C ARG A 65 2.65 15.23 7.76
N VAL A 66 2.18 15.59 6.59
CA VAL A 66 1.19 14.80 5.85
C VAL A 66 1.76 13.39 5.59
N ILE A 67 0.97 12.37 5.88
CA ILE A 67 1.33 10.96 5.69
C ILE A 67 1.12 10.60 4.22
N VAL A 68 2.02 9.80 3.66
CA VAL A 68 1.91 9.27 2.30
C VAL A 68 1.52 7.79 2.39
N MET A 69 0.31 7.46 1.92
CA MET A 69 -0.22 6.09 1.92
C MET A 69 -0.45 5.63 0.48
N ALA A 70 0.43 4.81 -0.05
CA ALA A 70 0.31 4.30 -1.41
C ALA A 70 -0.86 3.32 -1.57
N ASP A 71 -1.69 3.55 -2.57
CA ASP A 71 -2.53 2.50 -3.13
C ASP A 71 -1.70 1.70 -4.13
N GLY A 72 -1.06 0.65 -3.62
CA GLY A 72 -0.21 -0.27 -4.37
C GLY A 72 -0.98 -1.49 -4.90
N ALA A 73 -2.32 -1.40 -5.04
CA ALA A 73 -3.15 -2.54 -5.48
C ALA A 73 -2.71 -3.14 -6.82
N HIS A 74 -1.97 -2.40 -7.65
CA HIS A 74 -1.41 -2.85 -8.93
C HIS A 74 0.13 -2.96 -8.90
N ALA A 75 0.79 -2.62 -7.79
CA ALA A 75 2.23 -2.39 -7.74
C ALA A 75 3.02 -3.45 -6.97
N PHE A 76 2.41 -4.60 -6.62
CA PHE A 76 3.17 -5.68 -5.98
C PHE A 76 4.29 -6.16 -6.93
N GLY A 77 5.55 -6.06 -6.48
CA GLY A 77 6.75 -6.36 -7.27
C GLY A 77 7.28 -5.22 -8.12
N ALA A 78 6.59 -4.08 -8.20
CA ALA A 78 7.12 -2.89 -8.87
C ALA A 78 8.24 -2.22 -8.05
N GLN A 79 9.11 -1.48 -8.72
CA GLN A 79 10.27 -0.85 -8.10
C GLN A 79 10.39 0.63 -8.49
N TRP A 80 10.91 1.43 -7.57
CA TRP A 80 11.28 2.83 -7.77
C TRP A 80 12.68 3.07 -7.21
N HIS A 81 13.62 3.52 -8.05
CA HIS A 81 15.03 3.73 -7.68
C HIS A 81 15.66 2.53 -6.96
N GLY A 82 15.32 1.30 -7.40
CA GLY A 82 15.84 0.06 -6.83
C GLY A 82 15.22 -0.37 -5.50
N LYS A 83 14.20 0.35 -5.00
CA LYS A 83 13.40 -0.05 -3.84
C LYS A 83 12.09 -0.67 -4.29
N MET A 84 11.65 -1.70 -3.59
CA MET A 84 10.35 -2.31 -3.83
C MET A 84 9.21 -1.38 -3.41
N CYS A 85 8.10 -1.38 -4.15
CA CYS A 85 6.85 -0.82 -3.64
C CYS A 85 6.53 -1.47 -2.29
N GLY A 86 6.18 -0.66 -1.30
CA GLY A 86 6.10 -1.09 0.11
C GLY A 86 7.22 -0.55 0.99
N GLU A 87 8.39 -0.21 0.38
CA GLU A 87 9.53 0.38 1.09
C GLU A 87 9.62 1.91 0.89
N ILE A 88 8.74 2.51 0.07
CA ILE A 88 8.88 3.88 -0.40
C ILE A 88 7.94 4.82 0.36
N ALA A 89 6.63 4.60 0.30
CA ALA A 89 5.63 5.38 1.02
C ALA A 89 5.67 5.08 2.53
N ASP A 90 5.03 5.92 3.35
CA ASP A 90 4.94 5.66 4.79
C ASP A 90 4.11 4.40 5.07
N PHE A 91 3.02 4.23 4.31
CA PHE A 91 2.17 3.04 4.29
C PHE A 91 1.91 2.63 2.85
N THR A 92 1.77 1.34 2.60
CA THR A 92 1.38 0.80 1.29
C THR A 92 0.36 -0.31 1.46
N ASN A 93 -0.71 -0.27 0.67
CA ASN A 93 -1.72 -1.31 0.63
C ASN A 93 -1.64 -2.06 -0.70
N PHE A 94 -1.56 -3.38 -0.63
CA PHE A 94 -1.57 -4.27 -1.78
C PHE A 94 -2.88 -5.04 -1.86
N SER A 95 -3.32 -5.34 -3.07
CA SER A 95 -4.45 -6.21 -3.34
C SER A 95 -3.99 -7.54 -3.91
N PHE A 96 -4.53 -8.63 -3.40
CA PHE A 96 -4.35 -9.99 -3.92
C PHE A 96 -5.66 -10.57 -4.46
N HIS A 97 -6.58 -9.69 -4.89
CA HIS A 97 -7.79 -10.09 -5.60
C HIS A 97 -7.44 -10.88 -6.88
N ALA A 98 -8.39 -11.69 -7.37
CA ALA A 98 -8.20 -12.64 -8.47
C ALA A 98 -7.56 -12.06 -9.75
N VAL A 99 -7.78 -10.76 -10.04
CA VAL A 99 -7.28 -10.10 -11.27
C VAL A 99 -5.90 -9.45 -11.11
N LYS A 100 -5.31 -9.48 -9.91
CA LYS A 100 -4.03 -8.82 -9.64
C LYS A 100 -2.84 -9.66 -10.11
N ASN A 101 -1.67 -9.05 -10.17
CA ASN A 101 -0.44 -9.71 -10.62
C ASN A 101 -0.08 -10.91 -9.75
N MET A 102 -0.21 -10.78 -8.44
CA MET A 102 -0.20 -11.87 -7.47
C MET A 102 -1.61 -12.02 -6.92
N THR A 103 -2.10 -13.24 -6.76
CA THR A 103 -3.45 -13.47 -6.26
C THR A 103 -3.52 -14.54 -5.19
N THR A 104 -4.42 -14.32 -4.23
CA THR A 104 -4.89 -15.32 -3.27
C THR A 104 -6.39 -15.61 -3.46
N ALA A 105 -6.95 -15.34 -4.63
CA ALA A 105 -8.35 -15.22 -4.98
C ALA A 105 -8.99 -13.97 -4.35
N GLU A 106 -8.98 -13.87 -3.05
CA GLU A 106 -9.29 -12.67 -2.27
C GLU A 106 -8.20 -12.46 -1.22
N GLY A 107 -7.78 -11.22 -1.00
CA GLY A 107 -6.77 -10.88 -0.01
C GLY A 107 -6.08 -9.56 -0.29
N GLY A 108 -5.15 -9.23 0.58
CA GLY A 108 -4.30 -8.05 0.49
C GLY A 108 -3.28 -8.03 1.61
N ALA A 109 -2.40 -7.06 1.57
CA ALA A 109 -1.45 -6.78 2.62
C ALA A 109 -1.35 -5.27 2.84
N ALA A 110 -1.21 -4.88 4.10
CA ALA A 110 -0.82 -3.54 4.50
C ALA A 110 0.58 -3.60 5.09
N VAL A 111 1.45 -2.76 4.59
CA VAL A 111 2.82 -2.62 5.09
C VAL A 111 3.11 -1.16 5.43
N HIS A 112 4.08 -0.93 6.29
CA HIS A 112 4.55 0.40 6.61
C HIS A 112 6.07 0.43 6.61
N ARG A 113 6.61 1.60 6.36
CA ARG A 113 8.04 1.86 6.48
C ARG A 113 8.35 2.25 7.92
N SER A 114 9.48 1.75 8.44
CA SER A 114 9.97 2.18 9.74
C SER A 114 10.12 3.72 9.81
N HIS A 115 9.67 4.30 10.90
CA HIS A 115 9.72 5.72 11.14
C HIS A 115 10.18 6.00 12.58
N ASP A 116 11.05 6.97 12.75
CA ASP A 116 11.55 7.36 14.08
C ASP A 116 10.39 7.72 15.02
N GLY A 117 10.42 7.14 16.23
CA GLY A 117 9.39 7.37 17.25
C GLY A 117 8.11 6.52 17.09
N ILE A 118 8.04 5.63 16.09
CA ILE A 118 6.97 4.64 15.95
C ILE A 118 7.50 3.27 16.36
N ASP A 119 6.82 2.63 17.31
CA ASP A 119 7.13 1.28 17.75
C ASP A 119 6.50 0.28 16.76
N GLU A 120 7.35 -0.53 16.11
CA GLU A 120 6.96 -1.52 15.10
C GLU A 120 6.04 -2.61 15.69
N GLU A 121 6.30 -3.04 16.92
CA GLU A 121 5.50 -4.05 17.58
C GLU A 121 4.10 -3.51 17.92
N GLU A 122 4.03 -2.28 18.38
CA GLU A 122 2.76 -1.59 18.65
C GLU A 122 1.97 -1.37 17.34
N MET A 123 2.63 -0.98 16.25
CA MET A 123 2.00 -0.85 14.94
C MET A 123 1.43 -2.20 14.46
N TYR A 124 2.19 -3.29 14.61
CA TYR A 124 1.70 -4.62 14.29
C TYR A 124 0.47 -5.02 15.12
N LYS A 125 0.49 -4.74 16.43
CA LYS A 125 -0.67 -4.98 17.30
C LYS A 125 -1.91 -4.21 16.84
N GLN A 126 -1.73 -2.95 16.39
CA GLN A 126 -2.83 -2.15 15.83
C GLN A 126 -3.41 -2.80 14.56
N TYR A 127 -2.58 -3.27 13.63
CA TYR A 127 -3.06 -4.00 12.47
C TYR A 127 -3.84 -5.25 12.85
N MET A 128 -3.37 -6.02 13.83
CA MET A 128 -4.06 -7.21 14.32
C MET A 128 -5.42 -6.88 14.95
N LEU A 129 -5.50 -5.85 15.78
CA LEU A 129 -6.75 -5.37 16.37
C LEU A 129 -7.75 -4.94 15.29
N LEU A 130 -7.30 -4.13 14.33
CA LEU A 130 -8.14 -3.62 13.24
C LEU A 130 -8.69 -4.73 12.34
N SER A 131 -7.90 -5.78 12.09
CA SER A 131 -8.26 -6.88 11.18
C SER A 131 -9.04 -8.02 11.83
N LEU A 132 -9.06 -8.10 13.18
CA LEU A 132 -9.61 -9.21 13.96
C LEU A 132 -10.68 -8.77 14.98
N HIS A 133 -11.64 -7.95 14.58
CA HIS A 133 -12.77 -7.49 15.43
C HIS A 133 -12.37 -6.72 16.70
N GLY A 134 -11.16 -6.19 16.80
CA GLY A 134 -10.66 -5.61 18.04
C GLY A 134 -10.34 -6.63 19.14
N GLN A 135 -10.09 -7.89 18.78
CA GLN A 135 -9.71 -8.94 19.74
C GLN A 135 -8.27 -8.78 20.21
N THR A 136 -8.05 -8.97 21.51
CA THR A 136 -6.72 -8.87 22.14
C THR A 136 -5.81 -10.07 21.86
N LYS A 137 -6.34 -11.19 21.35
CA LYS A 137 -5.58 -12.41 21.06
C LYS A 137 -5.93 -12.95 19.68
N ASP A 138 -4.89 -13.33 18.94
CA ASP A 138 -5.01 -14.06 17.68
C ASP A 138 -5.29 -15.56 17.89
N ALA A 139 -5.47 -16.30 16.80
CA ALA A 139 -5.75 -17.74 16.84
C ALA A 139 -4.59 -18.55 17.46
N TYR A 140 -3.33 -18.15 17.22
CA TYR A 140 -2.15 -18.82 17.78
C TYR A 140 -2.09 -18.67 19.30
N GLN A 141 -2.37 -17.48 19.81
CA GLN A 141 -2.38 -17.20 21.23
C GLN A 141 -3.52 -17.95 21.95
N LYS A 142 -4.69 -18.10 21.29
CA LYS A 142 -5.85 -18.84 21.80
C LYS A 142 -5.61 -20.35 21.92
N ASN A 143 -4.74 -20.92 21.08
CA ASN A 143 -4.43 -22.34 21.09
C ASN A 143 -3.48 -22.77 22.21
N LYS A 144 -2.94 -21.84 23.01
CA LYS A 144 -2.16 -22.18 24.21
C LYS A 144 -3.10 -22.67 25.30
N VAL A 145 -2.62 -23.61 26.12
CA VAL A 145 -3.40 -24.20 27.23
C VAL A 145 -3.96 -23.10 28.13
N ALA A 146 -5.26 -23.14 28.41
CA ALA A 146 -6.01 -22.19 29.24
C ALA A 146 -6.03 -20.74 28.73
N SER A 147 -5.83 -20.49 27.43
CA SER A 147 -5.77 -19.11 26.87
C SER A 147 -6.89 -18.78 25.90
N TRP A 148 -8.02 -19.48 25.96
CA TRP A 148 -9.18 -19.25 25.08
C TRP A 148 -9.92 -17.94 25.34
N GLU A 149 -9.82 -17.39 26.54
CA GLU A 149 -10.41 -16.10 26.88
C GLU A 149 -9.68 -14.95 26.20
N TYR A 150 -10.42 -14.03 25.62
CA TYR A 150 -9.93 -12.80 25.01
C TYR A 150 -10.93 -11.67 25.23
N ASP A 151 -10.46 -10.45 25.21
CA ASP A 151 -11.29 -9.25 25.26
C ASP A 151 -11.51 -8.69 23.85
N VAL A 152 -12.63 -8.01 23.66
CA VAL A 152 -12.91 -7.16 22.50
C VAL A 152 -12.84 -5.72 22.99
N VAL A 153 -11.77 -5.01 22.61
CA VAL A 153 -11.50 -3.67 23.13
C VAL A 153 -12.18 -2.57 22.32
N ASP A 154 -12.56 -2.87 21.08
CA ASP A 154 -13.28 -1.95 20.21
C ASP A 154 -14.01 -2.70 19.10
N THR A 155 -14.95 -2.02 18.43
CA THR A 155 -15.64 -2.54 17.24
C THR A 155 -14.80 -2.32 16.00
N GLN A 156 -14.20 -3.38 15.48
CA GLN A 156 -13.28 -3.33 14.35
C GLN A 156 -13.69 -4.30 13.23
N TYR A 157 -12.92 -4.32 12.14
CA TYR A 157 -13.20 -5.11 10.96
C TYR A 157 -12.89 -6.59 11.15
N LYS A 158 -13.48 -7.43 10.31
CA LYS A 158 -13.10 -8.83 10.11
C LYS A 158 -12.52 -8.99 8.71
N CYS A 159 -11.21 -8.87 8.58
CA CYS A 159 -10.50 -8.89 7.29
C CYS A 159 -9.16 -9.64 7.34
N ASN A 160 -8.97 -10.54 8.30
CA ASN A 160 -7.78 -11.40 8.32
C ASN A 160 -7.81 -12.41 7.17
N MET A 161 -6.65 -12.67 6.58
CA MET A 161 -6.48 -13.73 5.58
C MET A 161 -6.62 -15.10 6.24
N THR A 162 -7.30 -16.04 5.57
CA THR A 162 -7.37 -17.44 6.02
C THR A 162 -6.14 -18.21 5.57
N ASP A 163 -5.79 -19.30 6.28
CA ASP A 163 -4.64 -20.15 5.94
C ASP A 163 -4.75 -20.76 4.52
N VAL A 164 -5.96 -21.05 4.05
CA VAL A 164 -6.20 -21.55 2.69
C VAL A 164 -5.80 -20.51 1.65
N LEU A 165 -6.21 -19.24 1.84
CA LEU A 165 -5.84 -18.14 0.94
C LEU A 165 -4.35 -17.82 1.05
N ALA A 166 -3.78 -17.87 2.25
CA ALA A 166 -2.35 -17.68 2.46
C ALA A 166 -1.51 -18.77 1.74
N ALA A 167 -1.94 -20.02 1.76
CA ALA A 167 -1.28 -21.11 1.05
C ALA A 167 -1.26 -20.90 -0.47
N ILE A 168 -2.35 -20.36 -1.04
CA ILE A 168 -2.38 -19.94 -2.46
C ILE A 168 -1.32 -18.87 -2.70
N GLY A 169 -1.23 -17.88 -1.80
CA GLY A 169 -0.23 -16.80 -1.88
C GLY A 169 1.21 -17.32 -1.86
N VAL A 170 1.54 -18.26 -0.98
CA VAL A 170 2.86 -18.92 -0.94
C VAL A 170 3.19 -19.56 -2.29
N ALA A 171 2.28 -20.36 -2.84
CA ALA A 171 2.48 -21.01 -4.14
C ALA A 171 2.59 -20.01 -5.31
N GLN A 172 1.93 -18.84 -5.21
CA GLN A 172 2.09 -17.76 -6.19
C GLN A 172 3.46 -17.09 -6.07
N LEU A 173 3.93 -16.84 -4.86
CA LEU A 173 5.24 -16.20 -4.60
C LEU A 173 6.41 -17.02 -5.14
N GLU A 174 6.37 -18.35 -5.03
CA GLU A 174 7.41 -19.24 -5.57
C GLU A 174 7.60 -19.09 -7.10
N ARG A 175 6.58 -18.61 -7.81
CA ARG A 175 6.57 -18.45 -9.27
C ARG A 175 6.56 -16.99 -9.71
N TYR A 176 6.57 -16.06 -8.77
CA TYR A 176 6.21 -14.68 -9.05
C TYR A 176 7.21 -13.99 -9.98
N ASP A 177 8.51 -14.19 -9.80
CA ASP A 177 9.54 -13.61 -10.67
C ASP A 177 9.39 -14.06 -12.13
N GLN A 178 9.09 -15.35 -12.35
CA GLN A 178 8.82 -15.89 -13.69
C GLN A 178 7.56 -15.27 -14.31
N MET A 179 6.54 -15.03 -13.49
CA MET A 179 5.29 -14.41 -13.94
C MET A 179 5.53 -12.94 -14.33
N LEU A 180 6.32 -12.18 -13.56
CA LEU A 180 6.71 -10.81 -13.89
C LEU A 180 7.52 -10.76 -15.18
N GLU A 181 8.53 -11.60 -15.33
CA GLU A 181 9.34 -11.67 -16.56
C GLU A 181 8.45 -11.96 -17.78
N ARG A 182 7.51 -12.90 -17.67
CA ARG A 182 6.57 -13.19 -18.77
C ARG A 182 5.70 -11.98 -19.11
N ARG A 183 5.22 -11.23 -18.13
CA ARG A 183 4.46 -9.97 -18.36
C ARG A 183 5.31 -8.93 -19.07
N HIS A 184 6.57 -8.72 -18.67
CA HIS A 184 7.48 -7.81 -19.33
C HIS A 184 7.72 -8.19 -20.81
N GLN A 185 7.85 -9.48 -21.11
CA GLN A 185 7.95 -9.96 -22.50
C GLN A 185 6.70 -9.63 -23.30
N LEU A 186 5.51 -9.83 -22.71
CA LEU A 186 4.24 -9.50 -23.36
C LEU A 186 4.10 -7.99 -23.62
N ILE A 187 4.47 -7.15 -22.67
CA ILE A 187 4.47 -5.69 -22.84
C ILE A 187 5.37 -5.28 -24.00
N LYS A 188 6.59 -5.82 -24.06
CA LYS A 188 7.52 -5.55 -25.18
C LYS A 188 6.91 -5.97 -26.52
N LEU A 189 6.24 -7.13 -26.58
CA LEU A 189 5.57 -7.59 -27.77
C LEU A 189 4.44 -6.65 -28.20
N TYR A 190 3.56 -6.27 -27.28
CA TYR A 190 2.48 -5.31 -27.55
C TYR A 190 3.01 -3.96 -28.02
N ASN A 191 4.04 -3.42 -27.38
CA ASN A 191 4.64 -2.14 -27.76
C ASN A 191 5.23 -2.21 -29.19
N GLU A 192 5.85 -3.33 -29.57
CA GLU A 192 6.39 -3.52 -30.92
C GLU A 192 5.28 -3.64 -31.98
N GLU A 193 4.26 -4.45 -31.70
CA GLU A 193 3.15 -4.69 -32.63
C GLU A 193 2.25 -3.45 -32.81
N PHE A 194 2.13 -2.60 -31.80
CA PHE A 194 1.25 -1.43 -31.81
C PHE A 194 1.94 -0.12 -32.17
N LYS A 195 3.28 -0.11 -32.34
CA LYS A 195 4.06 1.12 -32.56
C LYS A 195 3.60 1.97 -33.75
N ASP A 196 3.03 1.33 -34.78
CA ASP A 196 2.57 2.00 -36.02
C ASP A 196 1.04 2.23 -36.02
N LEU A 197 0.36 1.89 -34.94
CA LEU A 197 -1.08 2.13 -34.79
C LEU A 197 -1.35 3.49 -34.16
N PRO A 198 -2.50 4.12 -34.47
CA PRO A 198 -2.90 5.41 -33.89
C PRO A 198 -3.41 5.22 -32.45
N VAL A 199 -2.65 4.54 -31.60
CA VAL A 199 -2.96 4.26 -30.21
C VAL A 199 -1.76 4.65 -29.34
N GLN A 200 -2.02 5.03 -28.10
CA GLN A 200 -0.99 5.24 -27.09
C GLN A 200 -0.80 3.91 -26.33
N VAL A 201 0.41 3.39 -26.31
CA VAL A 201 0.83 2.20 -25.57
C VAL A 201 1.71 2.59 -24.40
#